data_76be9b6631d7f9660dbb61232df3eaf0
#
_entry.id   76be9b6631d7f9660dbb61232df3eaf0
#
_cell.length_a   1.000
_cell.length_b   1.000
_cell.length_c   1.000
_cell.angle_alpha   90.00
_cell.angle_beta   90.00
_cell.angle_gamma   90.00
#
_symmetry.space_group_name_H-M   'P 1'
#
loop_
_entity.id
_entity.type
_entity.pdbx_description
1 polymer ?
#
loop_
_entity_poly.entity_id
_entity_poly.type
_entity_poly.pdbx_seq_one_letter_code
_entity_poly.pdbx_strand_id
1 'polypeptide(L)'
;MATSKEYIEFVCEQLDGIENVTYRKMFGEYMVYVNAKPILLVCDNTVMVKKVPELASLMEGAPDGIPYEGAKVHYILDIENRELVRSVIAVLEPITPLPKKRAKKKDA
;
A
#
# COMPACT_ATOMS: atom_id res chain seq x y z
N MET A 1 -6.76 14.29 -6.44
CA MET A 1 -5.50 15.01 -6.60
C MET A 1 -4.38 14.01 -6.59
N ALA A 2 -3.29 14.36 -7.24
CA ALA A 2 -2.15 13.46 -7.33
C ALA A 2 -1.32 13.50 -6.05
N THR A 3 -0.68 12.39 -5.75
CA THR A 3 0.27 12.32 -4.65
C THR A 3 1.58 12.97 -5.07
N SER A 4 2.16 13.80 -4.24
CA SER A 4 3.40 14.48 -4.57
C SER A 4 4.58 13.52 -4.45
N LYS A 5 5.65 13.82 -5.19
CA LYS A 5 6.86 13.02 -5.11
C LYS A 5 7.48 13.09 -3.72
N GLU A 6 7.41 14.25 -3.10
CA GLU A 6 7.92 14.40 -1.74
C GLU A 6 7.21 13.49 -0.77
N TYR A 7 5.90 13.32 -0.96
CA TYR A 7 5.14 12.46 -0.06
C TYR A 7 5.53 11.00 -0.22
N ILE A 8 5.71 10.51 -1.46
CA ILE A 8 6.12 9.11 -1.64
C ILE A 8 7.52 8.89 -1.10
N GLU A 9 8.38 9.88 -1.19
CA GLU A 9 9.72 9.77 -0.61
C GLU A 9 9.64 9.69 0.91
N PHE A 10 8.75 10.49 1.50
CA PHE A 10 8.51 10.43 2.94
C PHE A 10 7.99 9.04 3.35
N VAL A 11 7.06 8.50 2.58
CA VAL A 11 6.54 7.16 2.85
C VAL A 11 7.67 6.14 2.85
N CYS A 12 8.54 6.21 1.85
CA CYS A 12 9.65 5.28 1.77
C CYS A 12 10.60 5.41 2.95
N GLU A 13 10.79 6.63 3.45
CA GLU A 13 11.60 6.84 4.65
C GLU A 13 10.99 6.14 5.85
N GLN A 14 9.66 6.21 5.97
CA GLN A 14 8.98 5.54 7.07
C GLN A 14 9.09 4.03 7.00
N LEU A 15 9.38 3.50 5.81
CA LEU A 15 9.54 2.07 5.60
C LEU A 15 10.98 1.61 5.75
N ASP A 16 11.85 2.47 6.21
CA ASP A 16 13.27 2.13 6.42
C ASP A 16 13.38 0.90 7.31
N GLY A 17 14.26 -0.02 6.95
CA GLY A 17 14.41 -1.27 7.67
C GLY A 17 13.56 -2.42 7.15
N ILE A 18 12.62 -2.14 6.27
CA ILE A 18 11.82 -3.17 5.61
C ILE A 18 12.50 -3.47 4.28
N GLU A 19 12.76 -4.76 4.03
CA GLU A 19 13.50 -5.17 2.84
C GLU A 19 12.64 -5.21 1.61
N ASN A 20 13.27 -4.99 0.46
CA ASN A 20 12.64 -5.19 -0.85
C ASN A 20 11.41 -4.30 -1.06
N VAL A 21 11.50 -3.04 -0.62
CA VAL A 21 10.45 -2.06 -0.82
C VAL A 21 10.72 -1.34 -2.14
N THR A 22 9.71 -1.32 -3.00
CA THR A 22 9.76 -0.56 -4.24
C THR A 22 8.42 0.14 -4.41
N TYR A 23 8.34 1.06 -5.38
CA TYR A 23 7.06 1.69 -5.67
C TYR A 23 6.97 2.00 -7.16
N ARG A 24 5.75 2.16 -7.62
CA ARG A 24 5.47 2.52 -9.01
C ARG A 24 4.43 3.61 -9.05
N LYS A 25 4.61 4.53 -9.96
CA LYS A 25 3.64 5.60 -10.18
C LYS A 25 2.58 5.12 -11.14
N MET A 26 1.32 5.35 -10.79
CA MET A 26 0.18 4.97 -11.63
C MET A 26 -0.87 6.04 -11.57
N PHE A 27 -1.19 6.64 -12.73
CA PHE A 27 -2.26 7.64 -12.81
C PHE A 27 -2.11 8.74 -11.77
N GLY A 28 -0.87 9.21 -11.54
CA GLY A 28 -0.62 10.27 -10.58
C GLY A 28 -0.53 9.83 -9.14
N GLU A 29 -0.79 8.55 -8.86
CA GLU A 29 -0.71 7.99 -7.52
C GLU A 29 0.39 6.95 -7.47
N TYR A 30 0.60 6.34 -6.30
CA TYR A 30 1.69 5.38 -6.16
C TYR A 30 1.19 4.11 -5.50
N MET A 31 1.78 3.00 -5.94
CA MET A 31 1.59 1.70 -5.30
C MET A 31 2.93 1.28 -4.72
N VAL A 32 2.95 0.93 -3.43
CA VAL A 32 4.17 0.49 -2.77
C VAL A 32 4.16 -1.03 -2.69
N TYR A 33 5.25 -1.61 -3.11
CA TYR A 33 5.41 -3.06 -3.15
C TYR A 33 6.42 -3.51 -2.11
N VAL A 34 6.13 -4.63 -1.47
CA VAL A 34 7.08 -5.30 -0.58
C VAL A 34 7.24 -6.72 -1.10
N ASN A 35 8.48 -7.12 -1.38
CA ASN A 35 8.79 -8.41 -1.99
C ASN A 35 7.98 -8.61 -3.28
N ALA A 36 7.87 -7.55 -4.08
CA ALA A 36 7.15 -7.53 -5.36
C ALA A 36 5.64 -7.67 -5.22
N LYS A 37 5.10 -7.59 -4.01
CA LYS A 37 3.65 -7.68 -3.77
C LYS A 37 3.09 -6.31 -3.47
N PRO A 38 1.93 -5.95 -4.06
CA PRO A 38 1.33 -4.63 -3.83
C PRO A 38 0.71 -4.58 -2.44
N ILE A 39 1.29 -3.79 -1.56
CA ILE A 39 0.89 -3.75 -0.15
C ILE A 39 0.22 -2.44 0.23
N LEU A 40 0.84 -1.30 -0.13
CA LEU A 40 0.30 -0.01 0.27
C LEU A 40 -0.11 0.77 -0.97
N LEU A 41 -1.24 1.45 -0.86
CA LEU A 41 -1.74 2.32 -1.93
C LEU A 41 -1.63 3.75 -1.42
N VAL A 42 -0.94 4.60 -2.16
CA VAL A 42 -0.72 5.99 -1.76
C VAL A 42 -1.46 6.88 -2.73
N CYS A 43 -2.55 7.46 -2.26
CA CYS A 43 -3.43 8.30 -3.08
C CYS A 43 -3.73 9.60 -2.36
N ASP A 44 -3.62 10.71 -3.07
CA ASP A 44 -3.95 12.02 -2.52
C ASP A 44 -3.20 12.26 -1.20
N ASN A 45 -1.89 11.95 -1.21
CA ASN A 45 -1.01 12.10 -0.04
C ASN A 45 -1.57 11.35 1.18
N THR A 46 -2.14 10.17 0.94
CA THR A 46 -2.71 9.35 2.01
C THR A 46 -2.36 7.90 1.75
N VAL A 47 -1.90 7.21 2.79
CA VAL A 47 -1.54 5.79 2.67
C VAL A 47 -2.76 4.96 3.06
N MET A 48 -3.12 4.00 2.20
CA MET A 48 -4.29 3.16 2.42
C MET A 48 -3.91 1.70 2.25
N VAL A 49 -4.62 0.83 2.95
CA VAL A 49 -4.45 -0.62 2.84
C VAL A 49 -5.80 -1.28 2.72
N LYS A 50 -5.81 -2.45 2.11
CA LYS A 50 -7.05 -3.18 1.90
C LYS A 50 -7.68 -3.59 3.22
N LYS A 51 -9.00 -3.58 3.25
CA LYS A 51 -9.75 -4.06 4.40
C LYS A 51 -9.88 -5.57 4.31
N VAL A 52 -8.93 -6.26 4.90
CA VAL A 52 -8.98 -7.72 4.99
C VAL A 52 -9.23 -8.11 6.42
N PRO A 53 -9.89 -9.25 6.66
CA PRO A 53 -10.21 -9.66 8.04
C PRO A 53 -8.99 -9.76 8.92
N GLU A 54 -7.85 -10.13 8.35
CA GLU A 54 -6.62 -10.28 9.11
C GLU A 54 -6.12 -8.97 9.70
N LEU A 55 -6.55 -7.83 9.16
CA LEU A 55 -6.15 -6.53 9.66
C LEU A 55 -7.15 -5.93 10.65
N ALA A 56 -8.30 -6.57 10.85
CA ALA A 56 -9.38 -5.94 11.61
C ALA A 56 -8.94 -5.50 13.00
N SER A 57 -8.19 -6.33 13.71
CA SER A 57 -7.70 -5.99 15.05
C SER A 57 -6.71 -4.84 15.01
N LEU A 58 -5.73 -4.93 14.13
CA LEU A 58 -4.69 -3.89 14.02
C LEU A 58 -5.26 -2.55 13.64
N MET A 59 -6.26 -2.55 12.80
CA MET A 59 -6.82 -1.32 12.23
C MET A 59 -8.12 -0.91 12.89
N GLU A 60 -8.39 -1.43 14.08
CA GLU A 60 -9.60 -1.06 14.82
C GLU A 60 -9.57 0.44 15.10
N GLY A 61 -10.65 1.14 14.72
CA GLY A 61 -10.73 2.58 14.91
C GLY A 61 -10.06 3.40 13.82
N ALA A 62 -9.41 2.75 12.87
CA ALA A 62 -8.76 3.48 11.78
C ALA A 62 -9.82 4.11 10.86
N PRO A 63 -9.56 5.31 10.33
CA PRO A 63 -10.49 5.93 9.39
C PRO A 63 -10.58 5.15 8.10
N ASP A 64 -11.70 5.33 7.40
CA ASP A 64 -11.90 4.73 6.09
C ASP A 64 -11.52 5.72 5.01
N GLY A 65 -11.09 5.19 3.87
CA GLY A 65 -10.80 6.01 2.71
C GLY A 65 -11.11 5.25 1.44
N ILE A 66 -11.36 6.00 0.38
CA ILE A 66 -11.57 5.44 -0.95
C ILE A 66 -10.45 5.97 -1.83
N PRO A 67 -9.56 5.09 -2.32
CA PRO A 67 -8.38 5.56 -3.06
C PRO A 67 -8.71 6.23 -4.38
N TYR A 68 -9.77 5.82 -5.04
CA TYR A 68 -10.24 6.44 -6.27
C TYR A 68 -11.70 6.12 -6.46
N GLU A 69 -12.35 6.88 -7.31
CA GLU A 69 -13.77 6.71 -7.54
C GLU A 69 -14.07 5.29 -8.02
N GLY A 70 -15.05 4.66 -7.40
CA GLY A 70 -15.43 3.30 -7.74
C GLY A 70 -14.65 2.22 -7.02
N ALA A 71 -13.63 2.59 -6.27
CA ALA A 71 -12.84 1.62 -5.52
C ALA A 71 -13.56 1.21 -4.25
N LYS A 72 -13.16 0.06 -3.72
CA LYS A 72 -13.67 -0.39 -2.43
C LYS A 72 -13.09 0.46 -1.31
N VAL A 73 -13.78 0.48 -0.19
CA VAL A 73 -13.31 1.19 0.98
C VAL A 73 -12.05 0.53 1.51
N HIS A 74 -11.07 1.35 1.84
CA HIS A 74 -9.79 0.91 2.41
C HIS A 74 -9.63 1.49 3.80
N TYR A 75 -8.71 0.95 4.58
CA TYR A 75 -8.26 1.59 5.81
C TYR A 75 -7.24 2.68 5.48
N ILE A 76 -7.32 3.80 6.17
CA ILE A 76 -6.27 4.82 6.11
C ILE A 76 -5.22 4.44 7.16
N LEU A 77 -3.99 4.28 6.72
CA LEU A 77 -2.89 3.87 7.59
C LEU A 77 -2.07 5.07 8.00
N ASP A 78 -1.84 5.19 9.31
CA ASP A 78 -0.97 6.25 9.82
C ASP A 78 0.48 5.86 9.54
N ILE A 79 1.03 6.41 8.47
CA ILE A 79 2.37 6.03 8.01
C ILE A 79 3.45 6.45 9.01
N GLU A 80 3.16 7.38 9.89
CA GLU A 80 4.14 7.81 10.90
C GLU A 80 4.20 6.86 12.09
N ASN A 81 3.21 6.02 12.25
CA ASN A 81 3.24 4.99 13.28
C ASN A 81 3.98 3.78 12.75
N ARG A 82 5.32 3.82 12.87
CA ARG A 82 6.17 2.79 12.25
C ARG A 82 5.88 1.41 12.77
N GLU A 83 5.55 1.29 14.04
CA GLU A 83 5.23 -0.01 14.64
C GLU A 83 4.01 -0.60 14.00
N LEU A 84 2.97 0.22 13.86
CA LEU A 84 1.74 -0.23 13.21
C LEU A 84 2.00 -0.60 11.76
N VAL A 85 2.77 0.23 11.05
CA VAL A 85 3.09 -0.02 9.66
C VAL A 85 3.79 -1.37 9.49
N ARG A 86 4.77 -1.65 10.33
CA ARG A 86 5.46 -2.94 10.25
C ARG A 86 4.53 -4.11 10.52
N SER A 87 3.63 -3.96 11.49
CA SER A 87 2.66 -5.01 11.80
C SER A 87 1.71 -5.24 10.66
N VAL A 88 1.24 -4.16 10.03
CA VAL A 88 0.32 -4.26 8.89
C VAL A 88 1.02 -4.98 7.74
N ILE A 89 2.25 -4.59 7.44
CA ILE A 89 2.99 -5.23 6.35
C ILE A 89 3.25 -6.70 6.66
N ALA A 90 3.57 -7.02 7.91
CA ALA A 90 3.82 -8.40 8.31
C ALA A 90 2.58 -9.27 8.14
N VAL A 91 1.39 -8.69 8.30
CA VAL A 91 0.14 -9.42 8.08
C VAL A 91 -0.16 -9.53 6.59
N LEU A 92 -0.01 -8.43 5.85
CA LEU A 92 -0.43 -8.39 4.46
C LEU A 92 0.51 -9.15 3.53
N GLU A 93 1.80 -9.12 3.82
CA GLU A 93 2.77 -9.69 2.88
C GLU A 93 2.51 -11.17 2.62
N PRO A 94 2.34 -12.03 3.65
CA PRO A 94 2.13 -13.46 3.38
C PRO A 94 0.79 -13.78 2.73
N ILE A 95 -0.23 -12.93 2.88
CA ILE A 95 -1.54 -13.21 2.30
C ILE A 95 -1.77 -12.51 0.97
N THR A 96 -0.85 -11.65 0.55
CA THR A 96 -0.98 -10.94 -0.71
C THR A 96 -0.26 -11.73 -1.79
N PRO A 97 -0.95 -12.11 -2.87
CA PRO A 97 -0.30 -12.88 -3.93
C PRO A 97 0.58 -11.98 -4.77
N LEU A 98 1.55 -12.58 -5.43
CA LEU A 98 2.33 -11.86 -6.43
C LEU A 98 1.39 -11.45 -7.57
N PRO A 99 1.61 -10.27 -8.16
CA PRO A 99 0.79 -9.88 -9.31
C PRO A 99 1.00 -10.86 -10.46
N LYS A 100 -0.08 -11.12 -11.20
CA LYS A 100 0.03 -11.95 -12.39
C LYS A 100 0.82 -11.20 -13.45
N LYS A 101 1.74 -11.91 -14.10
CA LYS A 101 2.41 -11.35 -15.26
C LYS A 101 1.45 -11.32 -16.42
N ARG A 102 1.44 -10.24 -17.09
CA ARG A 102 0.65 -10.13 -18.26
C ARG A 102 1.20 -11.01 -19.31
N ALA A 103 0.93 -11.57 -19.79
CA ALA A 103 1.61 -12.32 -20.43
C ALA A 103 2.28 -12.14 -21.57
N LYS A 104 2.52 -12.13 -21.04
CA LYS A 104 3.13 -12.11 -21.45
C LYS A 104 2.88 -12.30 -22.41
N LYS A 105 2.38 -11.92 -22.35
CA LYS A 105 2.10 -11.84 -22.83
C LYS A 105 2.18 -12.06 -23.68
N LYS A 106 2.01 -12.27 -24.05
CA LYS A 106 2.11 -12.40 -24.70
C LYS A 106 2.39 -12.64 -25.32
N ASP A 107 2.39 -12.85 -25.35
CA ASP A 107 2.77 -13.03 -25.84
C ASP A 107 2.77 -13.26 -26.36
N ALA A 108 2.43 -13.39 -26.42
CA ALA A 108 2.58 -13.41 -26.70
C ALA A 108 2.72 -13.45 -27.12
#